data_51638d573b83ccdc1cca679504b31d0b
#
_entry.id   51638d573b83ccdc1cca679504b31d0b
#
_cell.length_a   1.000
_cell.length_b   1.000
_cell.length_c   1.000
_cell.angle_alpha   90.00
_cell.angle_beta   90.00
_cell.angle_gamma   90.00
#
_symmetry.space_group_name_H-M   'P 1'
#
loop_
_entity.id
_entity.type
_entity.pdbx_description
1 polymer ?
#
loop_
_entity_poly.entity_id
_entity_poly.type
_entity_poly.pdbx_seq_one_letter_code
_entity_poly.pdbx_strand_id
1 'polypeptide(L)'
;GAEEYSFGTAALIVLGCVMMRKCNLNTCPMGVATQDPKLRAHFRGHYEYLVNYFTFLAQEVREYLAQMGYTKLSDIVGHTELLVEREQEVEKNYKYATLDFSRLLQKEGNEGLHHDKEQIHDLSDVLDQQMIKAAKNTIENGGDIDLDYSIRNTDRAVGAMLSGYIEEKQAKNVSINVKFKGSAGQSFGAFLVKGVDFKLEGETNDYFAKGLSGGRVSILPPIRSNFSAEDNIIAGNTGLYGATSGELYINGKVGERFGVRNSGAIAVIEGAGDHCCEYMTGGRVVVLGETGRNFAAGMSGGVAYVWDKNHNFDYFCNMDMVEINLVEDSNYRKELHELIRQHYLYTGSKLARTMLDDWSHYVDDFIQVVPIEYKRVLQEEQVKKLQQKIADMQRDY
;
A
#
# COMPACT_ATOMS: atom_id res chain seq x y z
N GLY A 1 -15.26 25.14 -8.29
CA GLY A 1 -14.11 25.59 -7.53
C GLY A 1 -12.81 24.88 -7.92
N ALA A 2 -12.63 24.43 -9.18
CA ALA A 2 -11.35 23.83 -9.60
C ALA A 2 -10.29 24.91 -9.85
N GLU A 3 -9.17 24.83 -9.18
CA GLU A 3 -8.04 25.77 -9.30
C GLU A 3 -6.80 25.11 -9.89
N GLU A 4 -6.73 23.78 -9.84
CA GLU A 4 -5.61 22.99 -10.36
C GLU A 4 -6.10 21.88 -11.29
N TYR A 5 -5.29 21.58 -12.31
CA TYR A 5 -5.63 20.60 -13.35
C TYR A 5 -4.49 19.62 -13.55
N SER A 6 -4.79 18.32 -13.51
CA SER A 6 -3.81 17.24 -13.65
C SER A 6 -3.88 16.59 -15.04
N PHE A 7 -2.72 16.42 -15.67
CA PHE A 7 -2.58 15.81 -16.99
C PHE A 7 -1.65 14.60 -16.90
N GLY A 8 -2.13 13.43 -17.33
CA GLY A 8 -1.35 12.20 -17.34
C GLY A 8 -1.23 11.61 -18.76
N THR A 9 -2.30 11.06 -19.28
CA THR A 9 -2.34 10.35 -20.55
C THR A 9 -1.84 11.19 -21.73
N ALA A 10 -2.31 12.42 -21.86
CA ALA A 10 -1.91 13.31 -22.96
C ALA A 10 -0.40 13.58 -22.95
N ALA A 11 0.17 13.87 -21.79
CA ALA A 11 1.61 14.07 -21.62
C ALA A 11 2.43 12.82 -22.03
N LEU A 12 1.97 11.63 -21.67
CA LEU A 12 2.62 10.37 -22.05
C LEU A 12 2.56 10.13 -23.57
N ILE A 13 1.43 10.41 -24.22
CA ILE A 13 1.27 10.27 -25.68
C ILE A 13 2.21 11.24 -26.42
N VAL A 14 2.31 12.48 -25.96
CA VAL A 14 3.23 13.48 -26.53
C VAL A 14 4.68 13.02 -26.43
N LEU A 15 5.04 12.26 -25.40
CA LEU A 15 6.37 11.64 -25.24
C LEU A 15 6.55 10.33 -26.03
N GLY A 16 5.55 9.90 -26.81
CA GLY A 16 5.63 8.72 -27.65
C GLY A 16 5.04 7.43 -27.07
N CYS A 17 4.26 7.53 -25.99
CA CYS A 17 3.55 6.38 -25.45
C CYS A 17 2.44 5.90 -26.41
N VAL A 18 2.43 4.64 -26.74
CA VAL A 18 1.42 3.99 -27.61
C VAL A 18 0.28 3.30 -26.83
N MET A 19 0.19 3.55 -25.54
CA MET A 19 -0.91 3.11 -24.66
C MET A 19 -1.12 1.58 -24.61
N MET A 20 -0.05 0.79 -24.72
CA MET A 20 -0.12 -0.68 -24.62
C MET A 20 -0.60 -1.21 -23.25
N ARG A 21 -0.54 -0.37 -22.22
CA ARG A 21 -0.98 -0.72 -20.84
C ARG A 21 -0.23 -1.90 -20.21
N LYS A 22 1.01 -2.18 -20.64
CA LYS A 22 1.90 -3.23 -20.09
C LYS A 22 3.14 -2.65 -19.40
N CYS A 23 2.99 -1.44 -18.80
CA CYS A 23 4.10 -0.72 -18.17
C CYS A 23 4.69 -1.49 -16.96
N ASN A 24 3.86 -2.25 -16.27
CA ASN A 24 4.24 -3.06 -15.11
C ASN A 24 5.16 -4.25 -15.47
N LEU A 25 5.16 -4.69 -16.73
CA LEU A 25 5.95 -5.85 -17.17
C LEU A 25 7.38 -5.51 -17.60
N ASN A 26 7.81 -4.26 -17.48
CA ASN A 26 9.13 -3.77 -17.95
C ASN A 26 9.38 -3.99 -19.48
N THR A 27 8.32 -4.18 -20.25
CA THR A 27 8.36 -4.54 -21.69
C THR A 27 7.90 -3.41 -22.60
N CYS A 28 7.97 -2.16 -22.16
CA CYS A 28 7.51 -1.02 -22.95
C CYS A 28 8.31 -0.88 -24.26
N PRO A 29 7.73 -1.15 -25.44
CA PRO A 29 8.45 -1.14 -26.70
C PRO A 29 8.94 0.26 -27.13
N MET A 30 8.29 1.31 -26.59
CA MET A 30 8.62 2.70 -26.87
C MET A 30 9.66 3.28 -25.89
N GLY A 31 10.12 2.49 -24.92
CA GLY A 31 11.12 2.93 -23.96
C GLY A 31 10.65 3.93 -22.90
N VAL A 32 9.35 4.30 -22.87
CA VAL A 32 8.81 5.32 -21.95
C VAL A 32 8.79 4.81 -20.52
N ALA A 33 8.40 3.54 -20.31
CA ALA A 33 8.21 2.96 -18.99
C ALA A 33 8.90 1.58 -18.91
N THR A 34 10.22 1.58 -18.98
CA THR A 34 11.06 0.37 -18.86
C THR A 34 12.43 0.72 -18.32
N GLN A 35 13.04 -0.23 -17.61
CA GLN A 35 14.44 -0.15 -17.17
C GLN A 35 15.37 -0.98 -18.08
N ASP A 36 14.83 -1.78 -19.03
CA ASP A 36 15.63 -2.52 -19.99
C ASP A 36 16.42 -1.55 -20.90
N PRO A 37 17.77 -1.63 -20.92
CA PRO A 37 18.60 -0.68 -21.70
C PRO A 37 18.31 -0.71 -23.20
N LYS A 38 17.96 -1.89 -23.76
CA LYS A 38 17.65 -2.05 -25.18
C LYS A 38 16.34 -1.38 -25.55
N LEU A 39 15.31 -1.56 -24.71
CA LEU A 39 14.02 -0.92 -24.91
C LEU A 39 14.09 0.58 -24.63
N ARG A 40 14.83 1.01 -23.61
CA ARG A 40 15.06 2.46 -23.35
C ARG A 40 15.71 3.19 -24.52
N ALA A 41 16.55 2.52 -25.30
CA ALA A 41 17.16 3.10 -26.49
C ALA A 41 16.13 3.50 -27.56
N HIS A 42 14.90 2.98 -27.51
CA HIS A 42 13.80 3.34 -28.41
C HIS A 42 13.11 4.67 -28.01
N PHE A 43 13.34 5.17 -26.82
CA PHE A 43 12.70 6.41 -26.35
C PHE A 43 13.12 7.59 -27.22
N ARG A 44 12.11 8.29 -27.79
CA ARG A 44 12.29 9.45 -28.69
C ARG A 44 11.64 10.72 -28.15
N GLY A 45 11.11 10.69 -26.93
CA GLY A 45 10.49 11.85 -26.30
C GLY A 45 11.50 12.91 -25.93
N HIS A 46 11.10 14.16 -26.08
CA HIS A 46 11.85 15.34 -25.64
C HIS A 46 10.95 16.23 -24.80
N TYR A 47 11.49 16.89 -23.79
CA TYR A 47 10.71 17.76 -22.91
C TYR A 47 10.09 18.95 -23.64
N GLU A 48 10.74 19.41 -24.72
CA GLU A 48 10.25 20.51 -25.56
C GLU A 48 8.89 20.17 -26.19
N TYR A 49 8.62 18.90 -26.47
CA TYR A 49 7.32 18.50 -27.00
C TYR A 49 6.20 18.75 -25.98
N LEU A 50 6.46 18.50 -24.70
CA LEU A 50 5.52 18.82 -23.63
C LEU A 50 5.33 20.32 -23.45
N VAL A 51 6.41 21.10 -23.49
CA VAL A 51 6.35 22.57 -23.40
C VAL A 51 5.48 23.12 -24.54
N ASN A 52 5.72 22.69 -25.78
CA ASN A 52 4.94 23.09 -26.94
C ASN A 52 3.48 22.67 -26.82
N TYR A 53 3.23 21.42 -26.43
CA TYR A 53 1.87 20.89 -26.26
C TYR A 53 1.07 21.74 -25.26
N PHE A 54 1.62 22.00 -24.07
CA PHE A 54 0.93 22.80 -23.06
C PHE A 54 0.82 24.28 -23.43
N THR A 55 1.77 24.81 -24.19
CA THR A 55 1.66 26.16 -24.73
C THR A 55 0.49 26.26 -25.71
N PHE A 56 0.35 25.29 -26.62
CA PHE A 56 -0.75 25.26 -27.57
C PHE A 56 -2.10 25.03 -26.86
N LEU A 57 -2.14 24.14 -25.88
CA LEU A 57 -3.33 23.92 -25.07
C LEU A 57 -3.78 25.20 -24.33
N ALA A 58 -2.83 25.90 -23.72
CA ALA A 58 -3.12 27.18 -23.07
C ALA A 58 -3.61 28.23 -24.04
N GLN A 59 -3.06 28.28 -25.26
CA GLN A 59 -3.50 29.19 -26.29
C GLN A 59 -4.94 28.86 -26.75
N GLU A 60 -5.27 27.59 -26.95
CA GLU A 60 -6.62 27.15 -27.30
C GLU A 60 -7.63 27.52 -26.19
N VAL A 61 -7.28 27.32 -24.93
CA VAL A 61 -8.12 27.76 -23.78
C VAL A 61 -8.34 29.27 -23.81
N ARG A 62 -7.31 30.05 -24.10
CA ARG A 62 -7.44 31.53 -24.23
C ARG A 62 -8.38 31.93 -25.34
N GLU A 63 -8.36 31.22 -26.46
CA GLU A 63 -9.26 31.49 -27.60
C GLU A 63 -10.71 31.19 -27.23
N TYR A 64 -11.00 30.09 -26.53
CA TYR A 64 -12.35 29.81 -26.05
C TYR A 64 -12.81 30.83 -25.01
N LEU A 65 -11.96 31.23 -24.06
CA LEU A 65 -12.29 32.29 -23.10
C LEU A 65 -12.65 33.60 -23.82
N ALA A 66 -11.84 33.98 -24.81
CA ALA A 66 -12.09 35.22 -25.60
C ALA A 66 -13.43 35.12 -26.35
N GLN A 67 -13.77 33.98 -26.96
CA GLN A 67 -15.07 33.77 -27.63
C GLN A 67 -16.25 33.88 -26.66
N MET A 68 -16.07 33.46 -25.41
CA MET A 68 -17.07 33.59 -24.35
C MET A 68 -17.12 34.98 -23.69
N GLY A 69 -16.13 35.87 -24.02
CA GLY A 69 -16.03 37.20 -23.42
C GLY A 69 -15.30 37.26 -22.08
N TYR A 70 -14.53 36.21 -21.72
CA TYR A 70 -13.76 36.13 -20.47
C TYR A 70 -12.27 36.33 -20.72
N THR A 71 -11.56 36.81 -19.69
CA THR A 71 -10.10 37.05 -19.75
C THR A 71 -9.29 36.07 -18.94
N LYS A 72 -9.89 35.42 -17.96
CA LYS A 72 -9.23 34.47 -17.05
C LYS A 72 -10.05 33.21 -16.91
N LEU A 73 -9.37 32.07 -16.71
CA LEU A 73 -10.03 30.80 -16.45
C LEU A 73 -10.81 30.85 -15.12
N SER A 74 -10.30 31.56 -14.12
CA SER A 74 -10.98 31.78 -12.84
C SER A 74 -12.35 32.47 -12.98
N ASP A 75 -12.55 33.24 -14.06
CA ASP A 75 -13.81 34.00 -14.26
C ASP A 75 -14.98 33.08 -14.65
N ILE A 76 -14.70 31.84 -15.06
CA ILE A 76 -15.74 30.85 -15.42
C ILE A 76 -15.90 29.72 -14.41
N VAL A 77 -15.01 29.64 -13.42
CA VAL A 77 -15.07 28.59 -12.37
C VAL A 77 -16.33 28.78 -11.52
N GLY A 78 -17.13 27.71 -11.37
CA GLY A 78 -18.39 27.74 -10.63
C GLY A 78 -19.58 28.35 -11.36
N HIS A 79 -19.40 28.89 -12.57
CA HIS A 79 -20.45 29.46 -13.39
C HIS A 79 -21.20 28.38 -14.18
N THR A 80 -21.99 27.56 -13.47
CA THR A 80 -22.74 26.44 -14.07
C THR A 80 -23.78 26.90 -15.08
N GLU A 81 -24.24 28.15 -15.02
CA GLU A 81 -25.16 28.78 -16.01
C GLU A 81 -24.53 28.91 -17.42
N LEU A 82 -23.21 28.74 -17.54
CA LEU A 82 -22.56 28.70 -18.86
C LEU A 82 -22.67 27.35 -19.56
N LEU A 83 -23.16 26.34 -18.86
CA LEU A 83 -23.33 24.98 -19.36
C LEU A 83 -24.82 24.79 -19.75
N VAL A 84 -25.03 24.30 -20.95
CA VAL A 84 -26.38 23.99 -21.47
C VAL A 84 -26.43 22.58 -22.04
N GLU A 85 -27.57 21.92 -21.89
CA GLU A 85 -27.81 20.62 -22.53
C GLU A 85 -27.91 20.81 -24.05
N ARG A 86 -27.39 19.83 -24.80
CA ARG A 86 -27.54 19.81 -26.27
C ARG A 86 -28.89 19.24 -26.63
N GLU A 87 -29.88 20.07 -26.77
CA GLU A 87 -31.25 19.69 -27.12
C GLU A 87 -31.33 18.74 -28.33
N GLN A 88 -30.53 18.97 -29.37
CA GLN A 88 -30.47 18.12 -30.56
C GLN A 88 -29.99 16.69 -30.29
N GLU A 89 -29.16 16.47 -29.30
CA GLU A 89 -28.70 15.12 -28.93
C GLU A 89 -29.72 14.42 -28.05
N VAL A 90 -30.45 15.16 -27.22
CA VAL A 90 -31.57 14.64 -26.41
C VAL A 90 -32.71 14.16 -27.32
N GLU A 91 -33.06 14.92 -28.34
CA GLU A 91 -34.07 14.54 -29.33
C GLU A 91 -33.73 13.28 -30.12
N LYS A 92 -32.44 13.08 -30.45
CA LYS A 92 -31.97 11.91 -31.20
C LYS A 92 -31.90 10.61 -30.39
N ASN A 93 -31.78 10.68 -29.08
CA ASN A 93 -31.64 9.51 -28.24
C ASN A 93 -32.50 9.61 -26.97
N TYR A 94 -33.57 8.85 -26.93
CA TYR A 94 -34.54 8.83 -25.82
C TYR A 94 -33.86 8.54 -24.44
N LYS A 95 -32.70 7.86 -24.42
CA LYS A 95 -31.98 7.60 -23.17
C LYS A 95 -31.43 8.88 -22.56
N TYR A 96 -31.07 9.88 -23.37
CA TYR A 96 -30.57 11.16 -22.86
C TYR A 96 -31.68 11.98 -22.19
N ALA A 97 -32.92 11.84 -22.65
CA ALA A 97 -34.08 12.51 -22.05
C ALA A 97 -34.35 12.06 -20.59
N THR A 98 -33.78 10.94 -20.14
CA THR A 98 -33.89 10.45 -18.75
C THR A 98 -32.77 10.97 -17.82
N LEU A 99 -31.80 11.68 -18.35
CA LEU A 99 -30.70 12.24 -17.55
C LEU A 99 -31.16 13.55 -16.91
N ASP A 100 -30.99 13.66 -15.60
CA ASP A 100 -31.28 14.88 -14.85
C ASP A 100 -29.97 15.50 -14.39
N PHE A 101 -29.58 16.62 -14.96
CA PHE A 101 -28.39 17.38 -14.63
C PHE A 101 -28.61 18.50 -13.60
N SER A 102 -29.85 18.67 -13.10
CA SER A 102 -30.23 19.78 -12.21
C SER A 102 -29.32 19.90 -10.98
N ARG A 103 -28.95 18.76 -10.37
CA ARG A 103 -28.01 18.72 -9.21
C ARG A 103 -26.59 19.06 -9.60
N LEU A 104 -26.14 18.67 -10.80
CA LEU A 104 -24.80 18.95 -11.29
C LEU A 104 -24.65 20.44 -11.67
N LEU A 105 -25.70 21.00 -12.26
CA LEU A 105 -25.73 22.38 -12.72
C LEU A 105 -26.28 23.37 -11.66
N GLN A 106 -26.54 22.86 -10.44
CA GLN A 106 -26.96 23.72 -9.33
C GLN A 106 -25.87 24.75 -9.02
N LYS A 107 -26.23 26.01 -8.95
CA LYS A 107 -25.32 27.10 -8.55
C LYS A 107 -25.34 27.22 -7.04
N GLU A 108 -24.17 27.06 -6.41
CA GLU A 108 -23.95 27.24 -4.98
C GLU A 108 -23.62 28.70 -4.69
N GLY A 109 -24.58 29.59 -4.69
CA GLY A 109 -24.35 31.01 -4.36
C GLY A 109 -23.23 31.69 -5.17
N ASN A 110 -22.85 32.90 -4.76
CA ASN A 110 -21.74 33.64 -5.37
C ASN A 110 -20.48 33.60 -4.50
N GLU A 111 -20.51 32.97 -3.34
CA GLU A 111 -19.38 32.84 -2.43
C GLU A 111 -18.73 31.47 -2.57
N GLY A 112 -17.42 31.38 -2.33
CA GLY A 112 -16.69 30.10 -2.32
C GLY A 112 -16.33 29.54 -3.69
N LEU A 113 -16.28 30.36 -4.76
CA LEU A 113 -15.82 29.95 -6.08
C LEU A 113 -14.29 29.75 -6.14
N HIS A 114 -13.57 30.30 -5.19
CA HIS A 114 -12.12 30.21 -5.03
C HIS A 114 -11.77 29.78 -3.62
N HIS A 115 -10.57 29.24 -3.44
CA HIS A 115 -10.01 28.98 -2.12
C HIS A 115 -9.70 30.31 -1.44
N ASP A 116 -10.58 30.76 -0.57
CA ASP A 116 -10.52 32.04 0.17
C ASP A 116 -10.41 31.86 1.68
N LYS A 117 -10.48 30.62 2.17
CA LYS A 117 -10.45 30.28 3.59
C LYS A 117 -9.49 29.14 3.86
N GLU A 118 -8.68 29.30 4.89
CA GLU A 118 -7.87 28.17 5.39
C GLU A 118 -8.77 27.11 6.00
N GLN A 119 -8.48 25.85 5.69
CA GLN A 119 -9.12 24.72 6.38
C GLN A 119 -8.48 24.57 7.76
N ILE A 120 -9.27 24.78 8.80
CA ILE A 120 -8.85 24.55 10.17
C ILE A 120 -9.14 23.10 10.54
N HIS A 121 -8.10 22.29 10.68
CA HIS A 121 -8.20 20.93 11.20
C HIS A 121 -7.84 20.97 12.69
N ASP A 122 -8.84 20.89 13.56
CA ASP A 122 -8.60 20.75 14.99
C ASP A 122 -8.16 19.30 15.30
N LEU A 123 -6.91 19.15 15.66
CA LEU A 123 -6.29 17.86 16.02
C LEU A 123 -5.96 17.80 17.53
N SER A 124 -6.52 18.68 18.35
CA SER A 124 -6.22 18.75 19.79
C SER A 124 -6.66 17.51 20.58
N ASP A 125 -7.78 16.89 20.16
CA ASP A 125 -8.41 15.78 20.87
C ASP A 125 -8.04 14.39 20.28
N VAL A 126 -7.19 14.32 19.24
CA VAL A 126 -6.80 13.03 18.65
C VAL A 126 -5.96 12.21 19.62
N LEU A 127 -6.08 10.88 19.54
CA LEU A 127 -5.43 9.94 20.46
C LEU A 127 -3.90 10.07 20.44
N ASP A 128 -3.31 10.40 19.29
CA ASP A 128 -1.87 10.66 19.16
C ASP A 128 -1.36 11.76 20.06
N GLN A 129 -2.12 12.85 20.29
CA GLN A 129 -1.72 13.91 21.22
C GLN A 129 -1.59 13.40 22.66
N GLN A 130 -2.49 12.49 23.06
CA GLN A 130 -2.41 11.87 24.38
C GLN A 130 -1.18 10.97 24.50
N MET A 131 -0.89 10.16 23.48
CA MET A 131 0.29 9.30 23.42
C MET A 131 1.58 10.12 23.42
N ILE A 132 1.67 11.18 22.61
CA ILE A 132 2.83 12.09 22.56
C ILE A 132 3.07 12.73 23.94
N LYS A 133 2.02 13.22 24.57
CA LYS A 133 2.12 13.83 25.91
C LYS A 133 2.61 12.82 26.95
N ALA A 134 2.08 11.60 26.94
CA ALA A 134 2.48 10.54 27.87
C ALA A 134 3.92 10.08 27.64
N ALA A 135 4.33 9.93 26.38
CA ALA A 135 5.64 9.42 25.98
C ALA A 135 6.72 10.54 25.86
N LYS A 136 6.38 11.79 26.12
CA LYS A 136 7.27 12.93 25.87
C LYS A 136 8.68 12.75 26.46
N ASN A 137 8.75 12.36 27.73
CA ASN A 137 10.05 12.15 28.41
C ASN A 137 10.86 11.01 27.75
N THR A 138 10.19 9.91 27.38
CA THR A 138 10.82 8.77 26.68
C THR A 138 11.32 9.18 25.31
N ILE A 139 10.58 10.02 24.59
CA ILE A 139 10.98 10.50 23.26
C ILE A 139 12.19 11.45 23.36
N GLU A 140 12.21 12.33 24.34
CA GLU A 140 13.29 13.32 24.52
C GLU A 140 14.58 12.73 25.11
N ASN A 141 14.47 11.74 26.00
CA ASN A 141 15.61 11.23 26.79
C ASN A 141 15.95 9.74 26.51
N GLY A 142 15.15 9.06 25.70
CA GLY A 142 15.25 7.60 25.51
C GLY A 142 14.59 6.82 26.64
N GLY A 143 14.49 5.50 26.47
CA GLY A 143 13.92 4.58 27.45
C GLY A 143 12.61 3.92 26.98
N ASP A 144 11.93 3.26 27.91
CA ASP A 144 10.76 2.42 27.64
C ASP A 144 9.52 3.03 28.31
N ILE A 145 8.37 2.88 27.64
CA ILE A 145 7.07 3.20 28.21
C ILE A 145 5.98 2.24 27.68
N ASP A 146 5.11 1.81 28.59
CA ASP A 146 3.91 1.03 28.28
C ASP A 146 2.67 1.90 28.46
N LEU A 147 1.79 1.91 27.47
CA LEU A 147 0.55 2.70 27.44
C LEU A 147 -0.63 1.80 27.10
N ASP A 148 -1.80 2.12 27.68
CA ASP A 148 -3.07 1.41 27.42
C ASP A 148 -4.16 2.41 27.03
N TYR A 149 -4.87 2.14 25.92
CA TYR A 149 -5.96 2.99 25.43
C TYR A 149 -7.15 2.15 24.95
N SER A 150 -8.34 2.70 25.12
CA SER A 150 -9.50 2.29 24.34
C SER A 150 -9.49 2.99 23.00
N ILE A 151 -9.91 2.32 21.94
CA ILE A 151 -9.93 2.88 20.59
C ILE A 151 -11.28 2.65 19.93
N ARG A 152 -11.70 3.59 19.11
CA ARG A 152 -12.95 3.54 18.33
C ARG A 152 -12.66 3.78 16.85
N ASN A 153 -13.60 3.40 15.99
CA ASN A 153 -13.49 3.60 14.54
C ASN A 153 -13.48 5.07 14.10
N THR A 154 -13.78 5.99 15.00
CA THR A 154 -13.59 7.43 14.80
C THR A 154 -12.14 7.88 14.99
N ASP A 155 -11.32 7.09 15.69
CA ASP A 155 -9.90 7.36 15.90
C ASP A 155 -9.12 6.89 14.67
N ARG A 156 -8.84 7.83 13.75
CA ARG A 156 -8.19 7.58 12.48
C ARG A 156 -6.71 7.92 12.52
N ALA A 157 -5.93 7.25 11.68
CA ALA A 157 -4.49 7.48 11.49
C ALA A 157 -3.68 7.45 12.79
N VAL A 158 -4.17 6.70 13.79
CA VAL A 158 -3.51 6.55 15.11
C VAL A 158 -2.11 5.98 14.91
N GLY A 159 -1.10 6.67 15.46
CA GLY A 159 0.32 6.36 15.34
C GLY A 159 1.06 7.23 14.31
N ALA A 160 0.37 7.85 13.37
CA ALA A 160 1.02 8.66 12.33
C ALA A 160 1.63 9.94 12.89
N MET A 161 0.90 10.67 13.75
CA MET A 161 1.39 11.89 14.38
C MET A 161 2.47 11.58 15.42
N LEU A 162 2.30 10.51 16.20
CA LEU A 162 3.31 10.02 17.14
C LEU A 162 4.63 9.73 16.41
N SER A 163 4.55 9.01 15.29
CA SER A 163 5.72 8.69 14.45
C SER A 163 6.39 9.94 13.90
N GLY A 164 5.60 10.89 13.38
CA GLY A 164 6.12 12.18 12.91
C GLY A 164 6.84 12.96 14.00
N TYR A 165 6.30 12.95 15.22
CA TYR A 165 6.93 13.64 16.36
C TYR A 165 8.25 12.98 16.78
N ILE A 166 8.30 11.64 16.79
CA ILE A 166 9.55 10.87 17.09
C ILE A 166 10.63 11.22 16.07
N GLU A 167 10.29 11.22 14.77
CA GLU A 167 11.24 11.55 13.69
C GLU A 167 11.67 13.03 13.73
N GLU A 168 10.76 13.96 13.98
CA GLU A 168 11.08 15.39 14.15
C GLU A 168 12.11 15.60 15.27
N LYS A 169 11.96 14.90 16.39
CA LYS A 169 12.89 14.96 17.52
C LYS A 169 14.16 14.14 17.29
N GLN A 170 14.28 13.39 16.21
CA GLN A 170 15.39 12.48 15.95
C GLN A 170 15.67 11.55 17.14
N ALA A 171 14.62 11.09 17.79
CA ALA A 171 14.68 10.34 19.04
C ALA A 171 15.44 9.01 18.85
N LYS A 172 16.27 8.66 19.81
CA LYS A 172 17.09 7.44 19.79
C LYS A 172 16.81 6.59 21.02
N ASN A 173 16.93 5.27 20.86
CA ASN A 173 16.74 4.30 21.95
C ASN A 173 15.37 4.43 22.63
N VAL A 174 14.34 4.62 21.83
CA VAL A 174 12.94 4.75 22.27
C VAL A 174 12.25 3.40 22.11
N SER A 175 11.47 3.00 23.12
CA SER A 175 10.60 1.82 23.12
C SER A 175 9.23 2.23 23.68
N ILE A 176 8.26 2.42 22.80
CA ILE A 176 6.89 2.83 23.15
C ILE A 176 5.96 1.67 22.80
N ASN A 177 5.46 0.98 23.83
CA ASN A 177 4.55 -0.14 23.69
C ASN A 177 3.14 0.34 24.00
N VAL A 178 2.23 0.26 23.04
CA VAL A 178 0.85 0.72 23.22
C VAL A 178 -0.13 -0.41 23.00
N LYS A 179 -0.95 -0.68 24.01
CA LYS A 179 -2.05 -1.65 23.93
C LYS A 179 -3.35 -0.91 23.69
N PHE A 180 -4.10 -1.38 22.69
CA PHE A 180 -5.42 -0.86 22.36
C PHE A 180 -6.48 -1.92 22.53
N LYS A 181 -7.69 -1.50 22.95
CA LYS A 181 -8.89 -2.34 23.01
C LYS A 181 -10.03 -1.65 22.29
N GLY A 182 -10.62 -2.33 21.30
CA GLY A 182 -11.77 -1.84 20.56
C GLY A 182 -11.63 -1.97 19.05
N SER A 183 -12.37 -1.16 18.31
CA SER A 183 -12.36 -1.14 16.85
C SER A 183 -11.58 0.09 16.38
N ALA A 184 -10.41 -0.10 15.82
CA ALA A 184 -9.58 0.99 15.32
C ALA A 184 -10.12 1.55 13.99
N GLY A 185 -10.01 2.87 13.81
CA GLY A 185 -10.40 3.53 12.59
C GLY A 185 -9.42 3.32 11.44
N GLN A 186 -9.71 3.98 10.33
CA GLN A 186 -8.91 3.92 9.10
C GLN A 186 -7.46 4.35 9.35
N SER A 187 -6.50 3.67 8.70
CA SER A 187 -5.07 3.96 8.77
C SER A 187 -4.44 3.76 10.16
N PHE A 188 -4.95 2.83 10.97
CA PHE A 188 -4.34 2.47 12.25
C PHE A 188 -2.89 1.97 12.04
N GLY A 189 -1.93 2.50 12.80
CA GLY A 189 -0.51 2.17 12.69
C GLY A 189 0.14 2.66 11.38
N ALA A 190 -0.48 3.63 10.68
CA ALA A 190 0.12 4.20 9.49
C ALA A 190 1.44 4.90 9.78
N PHE A 191 2.46 4.67 8.94
CA PHE A 191 3.80 5.25 9.04
C PHE A 191 4.54 4.96 10.35
N LEU A 192 4.13 3.93 11.08
CA LEU A 192 4.69 3.62 12.40
C LEU A 192 6.20 3.37 12.30
N VAL A 193 6.97 4.14 13.07
CA VAL A 193 8.44 4.13 13.02
C VAL A 193 9.04 3.12 14.00
N LYS A 194 10.32 2.81 13.80
CA LYS A 194 11.09 1.92 14.68
C LYS A 194 11.03 2.40 16.14
N GLY A 195 10.89 1.45 17.06
CA GLY A 195 10.78 1.70 18.50
C GLY A 195 9.34 1.89 18.98
N VAL A 196 8.34 1.80 18.09
CA VAL A 196 6.92 1.81 18.46
C VAL A 196 6.30 0.45 18.19
N ASP A 197 5.65 -0.13 19.20
CA ASP A 197 4.94 -1.41 19.14
C ASP A 197 3.47 -1.19 19.49
N PHE A 198 2.57 -1.46 18.54
CA PHE A 198 1.12 -1.37 18.71
C PHE A 198 0.50 -2.74 18.78
N LYS A 199 -0.22 -3.02 19.86
CA LYS A 199 -1.00 -4.25 20.04
C LYS A 199 -2.49 -3.92 20.16
N LEU A 200 -3.29 -4.35 19.19
CA LEU A 200 -4.73 -4.15 19.15
C LEU A 200 -5.47 -5.44 19.49
N GLU A 201 -6.17 -5.46 20.62
CA GLU A 201 -7.20 -6.45 20.93
C GLU A 201 -8.54 -5.96 20.37
N GLY A 202 -8.88 -6.41 19.15
CA GLY A 202 -10.06 -5.93 18.43
C GLY A 202 -9.94 -6.11 16.92
N GLU A 203 -10.43 -5.13 16.19
CA GLU A 203 -10.44 -5.09 14.72
C GLU A 203 -10.01 -3.73 14.21
N THR A 204 -9.66 -3.63 12.92
CA THR A 204 -9.28 -2.35 12.31
C THR A 204 -9.89 -2.17 10.93
N ASN A 205 -10.10 -0.91 10.56
CA ASN A 205 -10.57 -0.50 9.23
C ASN A 205 -9.44 -0.55 8.18
N ASP A 206 -9.74 -0.02 6.97
CA ASP A 206 -8.84 0.00 5.83
C ASP A 206 -7.53 0.76 6.07
N TYR A 207 -6.52 0.50 5.24
CA TYR A 207 -5.21 1.15 5.23
C TYR A 207 -4.39 1.00 6.53
N PHE A 208 -4.69 0.02 7.36
CA PHE A 208 -3.87 -0.24 8.55
C PHE A 208 -2.41 -0.54 8.16
N ALA A 209 -1.48 -0.11 9.00
CA ALA A 209 -0.03 -0.21 8.74
C ALA A 209 0.42 0.34 7.38
N LYS A 210 -0.34 1.25 6.75
CA LYS A 210 0.05 1.94 5.52
C LYS A 210 1.37 2.66 5.73
N GLY A 211 2.34 2.45 4.84
CA GLY A 211 3.65 3.09 4.94
C GLY A 211 4.43 2.73 6.22
N LEU A 212 4.17 1.57 6.82
CA LEU A 212 4.90 1.09 8.00
C LEU A 212 6.41 1.25 7.78
N SER A 213 7.10 1.89 8.72
CA SER A 213 8.49 2.36 8.57
C SER A 213 9.42 1.89 9.70
N GLY A 214 9.23 0.66 10.18
CA GLY A 214 10.10 0.03 11.17
C GLY A 214 9.44 -0.29 12.51
N GLY A 215 8.23 0.16 12.75
CA GLY A 215 7.44 -0.22 13.92
C GLY A 215 6.86 -1.63 13.83
N ARG A 216 6.20 -2.07 14.89
CA ARG A 216 5.46 -3.34 14.91
C ARG A 216 3.99 -3.09 15.18
N VAL A 217 3.14 -3.83 14.46
CA VAL A 217 1.69 -3.85 14.70
C VAL A 217 1.23 -5.29 14.87
N SER A 218 0.52 -5.57 15.96
CA SER A 218 -0.09 -6.88 16.23
C SER A 218 -1.58 -6.70 16.43
N ILE A 219 -2.39 -7.46 15.68
CA ILE A 219 -3.86 -7.39 15.76
C ILE A 219 -4.39 -8.78 16.06
N LEU A 220 -5.25 -8.86 17.07
CA LEU A 220 -5.87 -10.11 17.48
C LEU A 220 -7.33 -9.88 17.90
N PRO A 221 -8.22 -10.83 17.66
CA PRO A 221 -9.60 -10.69 18.10
C PRO A 221 -9.68 -10.59 19.63
N PRO A 222 -10.75 -10.00 20.18
CA PRO A 222 -10.94 -9.96 21.62
C PRO A 222 -10.83 -11.34 22.25
N ILE A 223 -10.12 -11.47 23.37
CA ILE A 223 -9.83 -12.76 24.03
C ILE A 223 -11.10 -13.55 24.34
N ARG A 224 -12.24 -12.87 24.54
CA ARG A 224 -13.54 -13.47 24.83
C ARG A 224 -14.38 -13.78 23.59
N SER A 225 -13.81 -13.63 22.37
CA SER A 225 -14.52 -13.96 21.14
C SER A 225 -14.82 -15.46 21.08
N ASN A 226 -16.01 -15.79 20.60
CA ASN A 226 -16.49 -17.16 20.45
C ASN A 226 -16.43 -17.67 18.99
N PHE A 227 -15.62 -17.01 18.14
CA PHE A 227 -15.38 -17.39 16.75
C PHE A 227 -13.91 -17.77 16.53
N SER A 228 -13.65 -18.55 15.49
CA SER A 228 -12.30 -18.86 15.02
C SER A 228 -11.73 -17.66 14.24
N ALA A 229 -10.56 -17.19 14.63
CA ALA A 229 -9.93 -16.02 13.99
C ALA A 229 -9.64 -16.27 12.50
N GLU A 230 -9.14 -17.44 12.17
CA GLU A 230 -8.81 -17.90 10.82
C GLU A 230 -9.99 -17.93 9.84
N ASP A 231 -11.22 -17.88 10.35
CA ASP A 231 -12.45 -17.87 9.53
C ASP A 231 -13.02 -16.45 9.34
N ASN A 232 -12.48 -15.44 10.05
CA ASN A 232 -13.06 -14.11 10.12
C ASN A 232 -12.10 -13.01 9.68
N ILE A 233 -12.64 -12.02 8.95
CA ILE A 233 -11.92 -10.80 8.59
C ILE A 233 -11.93 -9.86 9.79
N ILE A 234 -10.75 -9.55 10.34
CA ILE A 234 -10.57 -8.63 11.47
C ILE A 234 -9.81 -7.36 11.10
N ALA A 235 -9.31 -7.28 9.89
CA ALA A 235 -8.66 -6.08 9.38
C ALA A 235 -9.14 -5.79 7.95
N GLY A 236 -9.39 -4.52 7.65
CA GLY A 236 -10.00 -4.08 6.40
C GLY A 236 -9.12 -4.25 5.17
N ASN A 237 -9.40 -3.46 4.14
CA ASN A 237 -8.72 -3.52 2.84
C ASN A 237 -7.43 -2.68 2.82
N THR A 238 -6.56 -2.97 1.86
CA THR A 238 -5.37 -2.16 1.54
C THR A 238 -4.41 -2.00 2.74
N GLY A 239 -4.37 -3.00 3.60
CA GLY A 239 -3.42 -3.05 4.71
C GLY A 239 -1.97 -3.18 4.23
N LEU A 240 -1.01 -2.66 5.01
CA LEU A 240 0.42 -2.68 4.71
C LEU A 240 0.80 -2.02 3.37
N TYR A 241 -0.05 -1.16 2.82
CA TYR A 241 0.20 -0.49 1.55
C TYR A 241 1.47 0.37 1.60
N GLY A 242 2.40 0.13 0.68
CA GLY A 242 3.62 0.92 0.56
C GLY A 242 4.53 0.89 1.78
N ALA A 243 4.45 -0.14 2.62
CA ALA A 243 5.32 -0.33 3.77
C ALA A 243 6.78 -0.54 3.34
N THR A 244 7.72 0.06 4.07
CA THR A 244 9.14 0.04 3.74
C THR A 244 9.97 -0.83 4.68
N SER A 245 9.50 -1.01 5.90
CA SER A 245 10.13 -1.86 6.93
C SER A 245 9.17 -2.05 8.11
N GLY A 246 9.54 -2.90 9.07
CA GLY A 246 8.73 -3.20 10.25
C GLY A 246 8.01 -4.52 10.16
N GLU A 247 7.15 -4.80 11.14
CA GLU A 247 6.52 -6.10 11.32
C GLU A 247 5.02 -5.96 11.55
N LEU A 248 4.24 -6.85 10.92
CA LEU A 248 2.78 -6.90 11.07
C LEU A 248 2.30 -8.34 11.29
N TYR A 249 1.59 -8.57 12.37
CA TYR A 249 1.05 -9.88 12.74
C TYR A 249 -0.45 -9.79 12.99
N ILE A 250 -1.25 -10.53 12.21
CA ILE A 250 -2.72 -10.49 12.33
C ILE A 250 -3.27 -11.89 12.52
N ASN A 251 -3.82 -12.13 13.71
CA ASN A 251 -4.54 -13.36 14.02
C ASN A 251 -5.96 -13.24 13.46
N GLY A 252 -6.14 -13.64 12.21
CA GLY A 252 -7.35 -13.58 11.42
C GLY A 252 -7.10 -13.16 9.98
N LYS A 253 -8.17 -13.10 9.18
CA LYS A 253 -8.13 -12.72 7.76
C LYS A 253 -8.09 -11.19 7.60
N VAL A 254 -7.55 -10.77 6.46
CA VAL A 254 -7.57 -9.38 6.02
C VAL A 254 -8.41 -9.23 4.75
N GLY A 255 -8.83 -8.01 4.45
CA GLY A 255 -9.55 -7.70 3.22
C GLY A 255 -8.67 -7.75 1.97
N GLU A 256 -9.13 -7.07 0.92
CA GLU A 256 -8.45 -7.02 -0.38
C GLU A 256 -7.23 -6.12 -0.38
N ARG A 257 -6.33 -6.31 -1.37
CA ARG A 257 -5.16 -5.45 -1.64
C ARG A 257 -4.16 -5.36 -0.49
N PHE A 258 -4.00 -6.44 0.25
CA PHE A 258 -3.01 -6.51 1.33
C PHE A 258 -1.58 -6.56 0.77
N GLY A 259 -0.67 -5.80 1.39
CA GLY A 259 0.75 -5.80 1.03
C GLY A 259 1.07 -5.17 -0.33
N VAL A 260 0.12 -4.43 -0.94
CA VAL A 260 0.36 -3.73 -2.20
C VAL A 260 1.51 -2.75 -2.05
N ARG A 261 2.49 -2.84 -2.97
CA ARG A 261 3.73 -2.03 -2.94
C ARG A 261 4.54 -2.15 -1.64
N ASN A 262 4.40 -3.25 -0.90
CA ASN A 262 5.33 -3.54 0.20
C ASN A 262 6.76 -3.66 -0.37
N SER A 263 7.71 -2.93 0.21
CA SER A 263 9.10 -2.91 -0.24
C SER A 263 10.11 -3.43 0.79
N GLY A 264 9.67 -3.78 2.02
CA GLY A 264 10.61 -4.27 3.03
C GLY A 264 10.01 -4.74 4.34
N ALA A 265 8.71 -4.53 4.57
CA ALA A 265 8.06 -4.99 5.79
C ALA A 265 7.81 -6.51 5.78
N ILE A 266 7.75 -7.09 6.97
CA ILE A 266 7.43 -8.49 7.24
C ILE A 266 5.98 -8.56 7.74
N ALA A 267 5.18 -9.48 7.18
CA ALA A 267 3.82 -9.71 7.64
C ALA A 267 3.43 -11.18 7.68
N VAL A 268 2.64 -11.56 8.70
CA VAL A 268 1.99 -12.87 8.78
C VAL A 268 0.51 -12.68 9.08
N ILE A 269 -0.34 -13.26 8.23
CA ILE A 269 -1.81 -13.17 8.28
C ILE A 269 -2.44 -14.55 8.08
N GLU A 270 -3.70 -14.71 8.42
CA GLU A 270 -4.39 -16.03 8.34
C GLU A 270 -5.35 -16.16 7.16
N GLY A 271 -5.27 -15.24 6.22
CA GLY A 271 -6.00 -15.24 4.95
C GLY A 271 -6.10 -13.83 4.38
N ALA A 272 -6.29 -13.71 3.06
CA ALA A 272 -6.38 -12.43 2.35
C ALA A 272 -7.45 -12.46 1.26
N GLY A 273 -8.03 -11.30 0.95
CA GLY A 273 -8.88 -11.10 -0.22
C GLY A 273 -8.10 -11.01 -1.53
N ASP A 274 -8.77 -10.50 -2.57
CA ASP A 274 -8.20 -10.32 -3.91
C ASP A 274 -7.00 -9.35 -3.92
N HIS A 275 -6.07 -9.50 -4.87
CA HIS A 275 -4.95 -8.60 -5.14
C HIS A 275 -3.89 -8.50 -4.02
N CYS A 276 -3.71 -9.55 -3.23
CA CYS A 276 -2.68 -9.59 -2.20
C CYS A 276 -1.27 -9.56 -2.84
N CYS A 277 -0.32 -8.82 -2.25
CA CYS A 277 1.05 -8.64 -2.73
C CYS A 277 1.19 -8.03 -4.14
N GLU A 278 0.17 -7.32 -4.65
CA GLU A 278 0.25 -6.60 -5.92
C GLU A 278 1.39 -5.57 -5.89
N TYR A 279 2.22 -5.55 -6.96
CA TYR A 279 3.37 -4.63 -7.06
C TYR A 279 4.34 -4.65 -5.88
N MET A 280 4.38 -5.70 -5.09
CA MET A 280 5.35 -5.88 -4.01
C MET A 280 6.77 -5.90 -4.58
N THR A 281 7.69 -5.16 -3.95
CA THR A 281 9.07 -4.99 -4.41
C THR A 281 10.11 -5.49 -3.40
N GLY A 282 9.69 -5.89 -2.21
CA GLY A 282 10.58 -6.39 -1.15
C GLY A 282 9.80 -6.87 0.07
N GLY A 283 10.52 -7.32 1.11
CA GLY A 283 9.90 -7.82 2.35
C GLY A 283 9.47 -9.27 2.31
N ARG A 284 8.66 -9.67 3.29
CA ARG A 284 8.12 -11.03 3.47
C ARG A 284 6.64 -10.97 3.81
N VAL A 285 5.84 -11.78 3.13
CA VAL A 285 4.43 -11.96 3.47
C VAL A 285 4.13 -13.44 3.61
N VAL A 286 3.54 -13.85 4.74
CA VAL A 286 3.10 -15.22 4.99
C VAL A 286 1.58 -15.22 5.14
N VAL A 287 0.90 -16.06 4.38
CA VAL A 287 -0.55 -16.26 4.45
C VAL A 287 -0.82 -17.71 4.90
N LEU A 288 -1.38 -17.86 6.09
CA LEU A 288 -1.66 -19.17 6.71
C LEU A 288 -3.03 -19.75 6.32
N GLY A 289 -3.62 -19.25 5.24
CA GLY A 289 -4.95 -19.67 4.79
C GLY A 289 -5.23 -19.24 3.36
N GLU A 290 -6.52 -19.12 3.03
CA GLU A 290 -6.98 -18.85 1.68
C GLU A 290 -6.60 -17.43 1.20
N THR A 291 -6.42 -17.29 -0.11
CA THR A 291 -6.20 -16.01 -0.79
C THR A 291 -7.28 -15.80 -1.86
N GLY A 292 -7.54 -14.54 -2.20
CA GLY A 292 -8.34 -14.19 -3.37
C GLY A 292 -7.53 -14.20 -4.67
N ARG A 293 -8.16 -13.72 -5.75
CA ARG A 293 -7.60 -13.69 -7.12
C ARG A 293 -6.50 -12.65 -7.27
N ASN A 294 -5.72 -12.80 -8.35
CA ASN A 294 -4.64 -11.88 -8.74
C ASN A 294 -3.57 -11.70 -7.64
N PHE A 295 -3.33 -12.73 -6.86
CA PHE A 295 -2.22 -12.73 -5.91
C PHE A 295 -0.90 -12.46 -6.65
N ALA A 296 -0.03 -11.61 -6.10
CA ALA A 296 1.28 -11.23 -6.65
C ALA A 296 1.26 -10.58 -8.04
N ALA A 297 0.14 -10.04 -8.52
CA ALA A 297 0.10 -9.33 -9.81
C ALA A 297 1.12 -8.18 -9.83
N GLY A 298 2.05 -8.20 -10.80
CA GLY A 298 3.10 -7.19 -10.92
C GLY A 298 4.15 -7.21 -9.80
N MET A 299 4.24 -8.25 -8.99
CA MET A 299 5.26 -8.43 -7.96
C MET A 299 6.64 -8.55 -8.60
N SER A 300 7.60 -7.73 -8.17
CA SER A 300 8.95 -7.65 -8.75
C SER A 300 10.07 -7.91 -7.75
N GLY A 301 9.76 -8.05 -6.47
CA GLY A 301 10.75 -8.34 -5.41
C GLY A 301 10.10 -8.82 -4.13
N GLY A 302 10.92 -9.30 -3.19
CA GLY A 302 10.45 -9.94 -1.97
C GLY A 302 10.05 -11.40 -2.15
N VAL A 303 9.54 -12.02 -1.09
CA VAL A 303 9.07 -13.42 -1.08
C VAL A 303 7.73 -13.47 -0.36
N ALA A 304 6.76 -14.19 -0.93
CA ALA A 304 5.56 -14.56 -0.21
C ALA A 304 5.48 -16.08 -0.01
N TYR A 305 4.87 -16.47 1.11
CA TYR A 305 4.58 -17.86 1.44
C TYR A 305 3.08 -18.01 1.65
N VAL A 306 2.48 -19.01 1.04
CA VAL A 306 1.04 -19.29 1.16
C VAL A 306 0.85 -20.75 1.53
N TRP A 307 0.08 -21.02 2.58
CA TRP A 307 -0.34 -22.38 2.90
C TRP A 307 -1.46 -22.80 1.95
N ASP A 308 -1.12 -23.68 1.00
CA ASP A 308 -2.02 -24.17 -0.05
C ASP A 308 -2.69 -25.49 0.38
N LYS A 309 -3.51 -25.41 1.41
CA LYS A 309 -4.27 -26.55 1.99
C LYS A 309 -5.07 -27.34 0.94
N ASN A 310 -5.56 -26.67 -0.08
CA ASN A 310 -6.45 -27.23 -1.09
C ASN A 310 -5.72 -27.60 -2.40
N HIS A 311 -4.42 -27.36 -2.50
CA HIS A 311 -3.59 -27.58 -3.68
C HIS A 311 -4.17 -26.93 -4.94
N ASN A 312 -4.63 -25.67 -4.81
CA ASN A 312 -5.27 -24.92 -5.89
C ASN A 312 -4.84 -23.44 -5.92
N PHE A 313 -3.78 -23.08 -5.24
CA PHE A 313 -3.30 -21.70 -5.17
C PHE A 313 -2.88 -21.17 -6.54
N ASP A 314 -2.45 -22.02 -7.48
CA ASP A 314 -2.09 -21.65 -8.85
C ASP A 314 -3.23 -20.93 -9.60
N TYR A 315 -4.50 -21.27 -9.31
CA TYR A 315 -5.67 -20.57 -9.88
C TYR A 315 -5.84 -19.13 -9.37
N PHE A 316 -5.28 -18.78 -8.23
CA PHE A 316 -5.40 -17.49 -7.59
C PHE A 316 -4.18 -16.59 -7.82
N CYS A 317 -3.03 -17.18 -8.16
CA CYS A 317 -1.78 -16.46 -8.37
C CYS A 317 -1.68 -15.91 -9.80
N ASN A 318 -1.29 -14.64 -9.91
CA ASN A 318 -0.94 -14.07 -11.23
C ASN A 318 0.51 -14.41 -11.56
N MET A 319 0.69 -15.36 -12.48
CA MET A 319 1.99 -15.95 -12.85
C MET A 319 2.80 -15.13 -13.87
N ASP A 320 2.34 -13.93 -14.25
CA ASP A 320 3.01 -13.14 -15.31
C ASP A 320 4.47 -12.78 -14.97
N MET A 321 4.78 -12.56 -13.69
CA MET A 321 6.09 -12.10 -13.23
C MET A 321 6.70 -12.96 -12.11
N VAL A 322 5.98 -13.96 -11.63
CA VAL A 322 6.42 -14.78 -10.49
C VAL A 322 6.45 -16.25 -10.83
N GLU A 323 7.24 -17.00 -10.08
CA GLU A 323 7.20 -18.46 -10.01
C GLU A 323 6.63 -18.89 -8.66
N ILE A 324 5.91 -20.01 -8.65
CA ILE A 324 5.50 -20.71 -7.44
C ILE A 324 6.31 -22.01 -7.32
N ASN A 325 6.81 -22.28 -6.13
CA ASN A 325 7.63 -23.44 -5.84
C ASN A 325 7.27 -24.00 -4.46
N LEU A 326 7.48 -25.28 -4.21
CA LEU A 326 7.48 -25.84 -2.87
C LEU A 326 8.64 -25.23 -2.04
N VAL A 327 8.49 -25.14 -0.74
CA VAL A 327 9.54 -24.64 0.14
C VAL A 327 10.52 -25.78 0.44
N GLU A 328 11.43 -26.08 -0.48
CA GLU A 328 12.40 -27.18 -0.35
C GLU A 328 13.70 -26.77 0.34
N ASP A 329 14.17 -25.53 0.11
CA ASP A 329 15.43 -25.03 0.69
C ASP A 329 15.33 -24.91 2.23
N SER A 330 16.31 -25.49 2.91
CA SER A 330 16.36 -25.54 4.37
C SER A 330 16.40 -24.15 5.04
N ASN A 331 16.95 -23.13 4.36
CA ASN A 331 16.99 -21.77 4.89
C ASN A 331 15.63 -21.12 4.80
N TYR A 332 14.91 -21.31 3.69
CA TYR A 332 13.54 -20.82 3.56
C TYR A 332 12.57 -21.54 4.49
N ARG A 333 12.76 -22.85 4.73
CA ARG A 333 11.97 -23.59 5.76
C ARG A 333 12.22 -23.02 7.16
N LYS A 334 13.46 -22.70 7.51
CA LYS A 334 13.80 -22.07 8.81
C LYS A 334 13.23 -20.65 8.91
N GLU A 335 13.34 -19.85 7.84
CA GLU A 335 12.76 -18.50 7.79
C GLU A 335 11.25 -18.56 8.00
N LEU A 336 10.55 -19.40 7.26
CA LEU A 336 9.10 -19.58 7.35
C LEU A 336 8.67 -20.04 8.76
N HIS A 337 9.36 -21.03 9.32
CA HIS A 337 9.11 -21.49 10.68
C HIS A 337 9.25 -20.36 11.71
N GLU A 338 10.31 -19.54 11.58
CA GLU A 338 10.54 -18.42 12.49
C GLU A 338 9.46 -17.34 12.34
N LEU A 339 9.05 -17.01 11.12
CA LEU A 339 7.98 -16.05 10.87
C LEU A 339 6.64 -16.50 11.49
N ILE A 340 6.28 -17.76 11.36
CA ILE A 340 5.09 -18.33 12.00
C ILE A 340 5.23 -18.35 13.53
N ARG A 341 6.45 -18.64 14.04
CA ARG A 341 6.74 -18.59 15.47
C ARG A 341 6.56 -17.17 16.04
N GLN A 342 7.04 -16.15 15.35
CA GLN A 342 6.85 -14.76 15.76
C GLN A 342 5.36 -14.38 15.73
N HIS A 343 4.62 -14.80 14.72
CA HIS A 343 3.18 -14.60 14.66
C HIS A 343 2.46 -15.18 15.87
N TYR A 344 2.79 -16.44 16.25
CA TYR A 344 2.26 -17.04 17.45
C TYR A 344 2.59 -16.24 18.72
N LEU A 345 3.84 -15.81 18.88
CA LEU A 345 4.28 -15.08 20.06
C LEU A 345 3.58 -13.73 20.23
N TYR A 346 3.34 -12.99 19.15
CA TYR A 346 2.74 -11.68 19.23
C TYR A 346 1.22 -11.71 19.30
N THR A 347 0.58 -12.72 18.70
CA THR A 347 -0.88 -12.75 18.56
C THR A 347 -1.56 -13.88 19.36
N GLY A 348 -0.84 -14.91 19.75
CA GLY A 348 -1.41 -16.11 20.37
C GLY A 348 -2.24 -16.97 19.40
N SER A 349 -1.99 -16.87 18.08
CA SER A 349 -2.70 -17.61 17.03
C SER A 349 -2.73 -19.12 17.31
N LYS A 350 -3.93 -19.69 17.35
CA LYS A 350 -4.12 -21.13 17.50
C LYS A 350 -3.68 -21.89 16.24
N LEU A 351 -3.96 -21.33 15.07
CA LEU A 351 -3.57 -21.90 13.79
C LEU A 351 -2.04 -21.98 13.69
N ALA A 352 -1.33 -20.89 13.97
CA ALA A 352 0.13 -20.86 13.97
C ALA A 352 0.71 -21.88 14.97
N ARG A 353 0.13 -22.01 16.17
CA ARG A 353 0.55 -23.01 17.16
C ARG A 353 0.38 -24.42 16.60
N THR A 354 -0.77 -24.75 16.03
CA THR A 354 -1.03 -26.07 15.44
C THR A 354 0.01 -26.40 14.36
N MET A 355 0.33 -25.44 13.48
CA MET A 355 1.34 -25.63 12.45
C MET A 355 2.75 -25.83 13.01
N LEU A 356 3.10 -25.13 14.08
CA LEU A 356 4.40 -25.29 14.75
C LEU A 356 4.52 -26.61 15.50
N ASP A 357 3.44 -27.07 16.15
CA ASP A 357 3.42 -28.32 16.91
C ASP A 357 3.55 -29.56 15.98
N ASP A 358 3.10 -29.45 14.71
CA ASP A 358 3.23 -30.52 13.70
C ASP A 358 3.86 -30.00 12.40
N TRP A 359 4.98 -29.28 12.53
CA TRP A 359 5.66 -28.59 11.44
C TRP A 359 5.96 -29.44 10.22
N SER A 360 6.40 -30.68 10.43
CA SER A 360 6.76 -31.60 9.35
C SER A 360 5.58 -31.94 8.44
N HIS A 361 4.36 -31.92 8.97
CA HIS A 361 3.14 -32.14 8.20
C HIS A 361 2.73 -30.91 7.40
N TYR A 362 2.86 -29.71 7.98
CA TYR A 362 2.36 -28.50 7.34
C TYR A 362 3.33 -27.87 6.32
N VAL A 363 4.64 -28.02 6.53
CA VAL A 363 5.63 -27.30 5.71
C VAL A 363 5.61 -27.70 4.25
N ASP A 364 5.23 -28.93 3.93
CA ASP A 364 5.21 -29.47 2.56
C ASP A 364 4.02 -28.94 1.73
N ASP A 365 3.00 -28.38 2.39
CA ASP A 365 1.86 -27.71 1.74
C ASP A 365 2.08 -26.21 1.54
N PHE A 366 3.23 -25.65 1.95
CA PHE A 366 3.53 -24.24 1.70
C PHE A 366 4.11 -24.02 0.30
N ILE A 367 3.53 -23.05 -0.37
CA ILE A 367 4.01 -22.53 -1.65
C ILE A 367 4.80 -21.25 -1.41
N GLN A 368 6.00 -21.19 -1.98
CA GLN A 368 6.82 -19.98 -2.07
C GLN A 368 6.55 -19.28 -3.39
N VAL A 369 6.21 -17.98 -3.34
CA VAL A 369 6.02 -17.10 -4.50
C VAL A 369 7.22 -16.17 -4.59
N VAL A 370 7.96 -16.24 -5.70
CA VAL A 370 9.19 -15.46 -5.92
C VAL A 370 9.17 -14.84 -7.31
N PRO A 371 9.43 -13.53 -7.47
CA PRO A 371 9.58 -12.94 -8.79
C PRO A 371 10.76 -13.54 -9.57
N ILE A 372 10.53 -13.82 -10.86
CA ILE A 372 11.50 -14.49 -11.75
C ILE A 372 12.83 -13.71 -11.79
N GLU A 373 12.78 -12.41 -12.03
CA GLU A 373 13.96 -11.57 -12.09
C GLU A 373 14.66 -11.41 -10.72
N TYR A 374 13.90 -11.34 -9.63
CA TYR A 374 14.44 -11.26 -8.28
C TYR A 374 15.19 -12.54 -7.89
N LYS A 375 14.66 -13.70 -8.23
CA LYS A 375 15.33 -14.99 -8.04
C LYS A 375 16.69 -15.03 -8.75
N ARG A 376 16.76 -14.54 -9.99
CA ARG A 376 18.01 -14.44 -10.76
C ARG A 376 19.04 -13.55 -10.03
N VAL A 377 18.63 -12.37 -9.57
CA VAL A 377 19.51 -11.45 -8.83
C VAL A 377 20.05 -12.09 -7.55
N LEU A 378 19.17 -12.77 -6.77
CA LEU A 378 19.60 -13.46 -5.55
C LEU A 378 20.62 -14.57 -5.84
N GLN A 379 20.45 -15.33 -6.92
CA GLN A 379 21.41 -16.34 -7.34
C GLN A 379 22.76 -15.72 -7.74
N GLU A 380 22.75 -14.64 -8.50
CA GLU A 380 23.97 -13.91 -8.88
C GLU A 380 24.72 -13.36 -7.65
N GLU A 381 23.98 -12.82 -6.68
CA GLU A 381 24.59 -12.35 -5.43
C GLU A 381 25.18 -13.48 -4.58
N GLN A 382 24.52 -14.64 -4.52
CA GLN A 382 25.05 -15.81 -3.83
C GLN A 382 26.35 -16.30 -4.48
N VAL A 383 26.38 -16.36 -5.80
CA VAL A 383 27.59 -16.73 -6.55
C VAL A 383 28.73 -15.75 -6.28
N LYS A 384 28.47 -14.44 -6.32
CA LYS A 384 29.46 -13.40 -6.00
C LYS A 384 30.02 -13.54 -4.56
N LYS A 385 29.12 -13.75 -3.58
CA LYS A 385 29.53 -13.97 -2.18
C LYS A 385 30.39 -15.22 -1.99
N LEU A 386 30.05 -16.30 -2.72
CA LEU A 386 30.84 -17.54 -2.70
C LEU A 386 32.22 -17.32 -3.34
N GLN A 387 32.29 -16.64 -4.48
CA GLN A 387 33.55 -16.29 -5.15
C GLN A 387 34.41 -15.42 -4.26
N GLN A 388 33.84 -14.43 -3.56
CA GLN A 388 34.59 -13.61 -2.61
C GLN A 388 35.15 -14.42 -1.46
N LYS A 389 34.37 -15.31 -0.84
CA LYS A 389 34.84 -16.20 0.22
C LYS A 389 35.99 -17.09 -0.24
N ILE A 390 35.91 -17.65 -1.46
CA ILE A 390 36.99 -18.47 -2.03
C ILE A 390 38.25 -17.64 -2.22
N ALA A 391 38.09 -16.39 -2.75
CA ALA A 391 39.24 -15.50 -2.94
C ALA A 391 39.90 -15.08 -1.62
N ASP A 392 39.10 -14.84 -0.58
CA ASP A 392 39.60 -14.50 0.76
C ASP A 392 40.33 -15.71 1.37
N MET A 393 39.81 -16.93 1.26
CA MET A 393 40.48 -18.17 1.74
C MET A 393 41.78 -18.46 0.97
N GLN A 394 41.89 -18.06 -0.30
CA GLN A 394 43.14 -18.22 -1.07
C GLN A 394 44.19 -17.16 -0.75
N ARG A 395 43.85 -16.05 -0.09
CA ARG A 395 44.77 -15.01 0.37
C ARG A 395 45.41 -15.34 1.73
N ASP A 396 44.76 -16.19 2.51
CA ASP A 396 45.18 -16.60 3.84
C ASP A 396 46.13 -17.85 3.79
N TYR A 397 46.41 -18.35 2.59
CA TYR A 397 47.38 -19.37 2.29
C TYR A 397 48.59 -18.78 1.50
#